data_64ce29d723896a8e0371f77da54785cd
#
_entry.id   64ce29d723896a8e0371f77da54785cd
#
_cell.length_a   1.000
_cell.length_b   1.000
_cell.length_c   1.000
_cell.angle_alpha   90.00
_cell.angle_beta   90.00
_cell.angle_gamma   90.00
#
_symmetry.space_group_name_H-M   'P 1'
#
loop_
_entity.id
_entity.type
_entity.pdbx_description
1 polymer ?
#
loop_
_entity_poly.entity_id
_entity_poly.type
_entity_poly.pdbx_seq_one_letter_code
_entity_poly.pdbx_strand_id
1 'polypeptide(L)'
;DGLERLRRHFVDWNDLRVSRVEEVAEALGRKTVTGRATAMTLTAVLRCIFDEHHKISLQILKKLGKRPARQDLEKIDGISRFVINYCLLTSLEAHAIPVTEQMAGYLKQNGIIDANADEEDLEGFLTRCVSAKDAYEFYTLLRRESESPKMMKKKPKGRSRPKEGKKDGSKR
;
A
#
# COMPACT_ATOMS: atom_id res chain seq x y z
N ASP A 1 -4.17 10.54 15.13
CA ASP A 1 -4.26 10.14 13.74
C ASP A 1 -3.75 11.28 12.85
N GLY A 2 -2.97 10.94 11.77
CA GLY A 2 -2.38 11.93 10.86
C GLY A 2 -3.44 12.75 10.11
N LEU A 3 -4.52 12.11 9.69
CA LEU A 3 -5.64 12.77 9.00
C LEU A 3 -6.32 13.81 9.89
N GLU A 4 -6.51 13.49 11.15
CA GLU A 4 -7.09 14.39 12.14
C GLU A 4 -6.23 15.65 12.34
N ARG A 5 -4.90 15.47 12.37
CA ARG A 5 -3.94 16.59 12.48
C ARG A 5 -4.00 17.50 11.27
N LEU A 6 -4.03 16.91 10.06
CA LEU A 6 -4.17 17.70 8.83
C LEU A 6 -5.48 18.52 8.83
N ARG A 7 -6.60 17.90 9.20
CA ARG A 7 -7.91 18.60 9.29
C ARG A 7 -7.96 19.73 10.31
N ARG A 8 -7.13 19.69 11.36
CA ARG A 8 -7.02 20.77 12.35
C ARG A 8 -6.09 21.89 11.89
N HIS A 9 -5.14 21.58 11.00
CA HIS A 9 -4.11 22.52 10.58
C HIS A 9 -4.50 23.26 9.30
N PHE A 10 -5.13 22.56 8.37
CA PHE A 10 -5.52 23.09 7.06
C PHE A 10 -7.02 23.26 6.96
N VAL A 11 -7.47 24.35 6.33
CA VAL A 11 -8.89 24.66 6.13
C VAL A 11 -9.56 23.63 5.23
N ASP A 12 -8.90 23.28 4.13
CA ASP A 12 -9.34 22.27 3.17
C ASP A 12 -8.17 21.61 2.45
N TRP A 13 -8.49 20.71 1.51
CA TRP A 13 -7.47 20.02 0.71
C TRP A 13 -6.74 20.93 -0.28
N ASN A 14 -7.35 22.05 -0.68
CA ASN A 14 -6.70 23.00 -1.56
C ASN A 14 -5.67 23.83 -0.81
N ASP A 15 -5.98 24.23 0.41
CA ASP A 15 -5.03 24.85 1.34
C ASP A 15 -3.81 23.96 1.55
N LEU A 16 -4.03 22.68 1.85
CA LEU A 16 -2.94 21.69 1.98
C LEU A 16 -2.13 21.53 0.67
N ARG A 17 -2.79 21.52 -0.50
CA ARG A 17 -2.14 21.37 -1.82
C ARG A 17 -1.14 22.47 -2.09
N VAL A 18 -1.44 23.72 -1.71
CA VAL A 18 -0.59 24.89 -1.98
C VAL A 18 0.42 25.16 -0.88
N SER A 19 0.30 24.50 0.26
CA SER A 19 1.21 24.65 1.41
C SER A 19 2.59 24.10 1.12
N ARG A 20 3.55 24.53 1.91
CA ARG A 20 4.93 24.04 1.83
C ARG A 20 5.02 22.62 2.39
N VAL A 21 5.88 21.81 1.80
CA VAL A 21 6.11 20.43 2.24
C VAL A 21 6.50 20.36 3.72
N GLU A 22 7.31 21.32 4.20
CA GLU A 22 7.76 21.40 5.57
C GLU A 22 6.59 21.62 6.55
N GLU A 23 5.65 22.46 6.18
CA GLU A 23 4.44 22.76 6.96
C GLU A 23 3.53 21.52 7.05
N VAL A 24 3.33 20.82 5.93
CA VAL A 24 2.58 19.57 5.90
C VAL A 24 3.25 18.49 6.74
N ALA A 25 4.57 18.37 6.67
CA ALA A 25 5.34 17.41 7.48
C ALA A 25 5.23 17.73 8.97
N GLU A 26 5.24 19.02 9.36
CA GLU A 26 5.07 19.47 10.73
C GLU A 26 3.65 19.17 11.24
N ALA A 27 2.62 19.48 10.46
CA ALA A 27 1.23 19.16 10.77
C ALA A 27 1.01 17.66 10.98
N LEU A 28 1.70 16.80 10.20
CA LEU A 28 1.71 15.34 10.40
C LEU A 28 2.43 14.93 11.71
N GLY A 29 3.15 15.85 12.37
CA GLY A 29 3.93 15.58 13.58
C GLY A 29 5.15 14.70 13.33
N ARG A 30 5.67 14.69 12.12
CA ARG A 30 6.79 13.83 11.71
C ARG A 30 7.92 14.67 11.10
N LYS A 31 8.76 15.26 11.94
CA LYS A 31 10.01 15.94 11.52
C LYS A 31 11.10 14.93 11.12
N THR A 32 10.74 13.83 10.48
CA THR A 32 11.66 12.77 10.04
C THR A 32 11.73 12.75 8.51
N VAL A 33 12.74 12.08 7.96
CA VAL A 33 12.91 11.87 6.52
C VAL A 33 11.63 11.23 5.92
N THR A 34 11.07 10.22 6.59
CA THR A 34 9.83 9.54 6.19
C THR A 34 8.62 10.49 6.23
N GLY A 35 8.53 11.36 7.24
CA GLY A 35 7.45 12.35 7.34
C GLY A 35 7.50 13.38 6.22
N ARG A 36 8.70 13.84 5.86
CA ARG A 36 8.89 14.73 4.72
C ARG A 36 8.53 14.05 3.39
N ALA A 37 8.96 12.80 3.18
CA ALA A 37 8.60 12.04 2.00
C ALA A 37 7.07 11.87 1.88
N THR A 38 6.38 11.55 2.97
CA THR A 38 4.91 11.46 3.01
C THR A 38 4.26 12.80 2.65
N ALA A 39 4.77 13.91 3.18
CA ALA A 39 4.26 15.25 2.87
C ALA A 39 4.46 15.60 1.38
N MET A 40 5.65 15.30 0.82
CA MET A 40 5.94 15.48 -0.61
C MET A 40 4.96 14.70 -1.49
N THR A 41 4.79 13.42 -1.21
CA THR A 41 3.84 12.57 -1.96
C THR A 41 2.42 13.12 -1.87
N LEU A 42 1.97 13.50 -0.67
CA LEU A 42 0.62 14.01 -0.47
C LEU A 42 0.36 15.31 -1.27
N THR A 43 1.29 16.27 -1.20
CA THR A 43 1.16 17.52 -1.96
C THR A 43 1.25 17.30 -3.47
N ALA A 44 2.13 16.39 -3.94
CA ALA A 44 2.25 16.03 -5.35
C ALA A 44 0.95 15.39 -5.89
N VAL A 45 0.40 14.42 -5.17
CA VAL A 45 -0.87 13.76 -5.52
C VAL A 45 -2.02 14.77 -5.61
N LEU A 46 -2.14 15.67 -4.62
CA LEU A 46 -3.21 16.69 -4.64
C LEU A 46 -3.05 17.68 -5.79
N ARG A 47 -1.82 18.04 -6.15
CA ARG A 47 -1.54 18.89 -7.34
C ARG A 47 -1.93 18.17 -8.63
N CYS A 48 -1.52 16.92 -8.80
CA CYS A 48 -1.85 16.12 -9.96
C CYS A 48 -3.38 15.98 -10.13
N ILE A 49 -4.12 15.71 -9.06
CA ILE A 49 -5.59 15.65 -9.08
C ILE A 49 -6.19 17.00 -9.51
N PHE A 50 -5.66 18.09 -8.99
CA PHE A 50 -6.17 19.43 -9.33
C PHE A 50 -5.86 19.81 -10.79
N ASP A 51 -4.67 19.50 -11.26
CA ASP A 51 -4.24 19.82 -12.63
C ASP A 51 -5.08 19.05 -13.68
N GLU A 52 -5.41 17.78 -13.38
CA GLU A 52 -6.24 16.95 -14.27
C GLU A 52 -7.74 17.33 -14.22
N HIS A 53 -8.26 17.57 -13.01
CA HIS A 53 -9.71 17.69 -12.82
C HIS A 53 -10.18 19.12 -12.47
N HIS A 54 -9.28 20.08 -12.28
CA HIS A 54 -9.53 21.45 -11.80
C HIS A 54 -10.32 21.49 -10.48
N LYS A 55 -10.32 20.37 -9.75
CA LYS A 55 -10.95 20.18 -8.43
C LYS A 55 -10.18 19.11 -7.67
N ILE A 56 -10.04 19.28 -6.36
CA ILE A 56 -9.48 18.24 -5.50
C ILE A 56 -10.59 17.24 -5.12
N SER A 57 -11.04 16.50 -6.12
CA SER A 57 -12.10 15.50 -5.94
C SER A 57 -12.01 14.42 -7.01
N LEU A 58 -12.01 13.17 -6.58
CA LEU A 58 -12.06 12.00 -7.45
C LEU A 58 -13.49 11.45 -7.61
N GLN A 59 -14.53 12.22 -7.26
CA GLN A 59 -15.92 11.79 -7.40
C GLN A 59 -16.33 11.50 -8.85
N ILE A 60 -15.65 12.09 -9.81
CA ILE A 60 -15.87 11.81 -11.23
C ILE A 60 -15.60 10.34 -11.57
N LEU A 61 -14.66 9.69 -10.88
CA LEU A 61 -14.31 8.29 -11.11
C LEU A 61 -15.48 7.34 -10.83
N LYS A 62 -16.41 7.72 -9.95
CA LYS A 62 -17.63 6.94 -9.68
C LYS A 62 -18.57 6.84 -10.89
N LYS A 63 -18.46 7.79 -11.82
CA LYS A 63 -19.25 7.80 -13.06
C LYS A 63 -18.59 7.01 -14.18
N LEU A 64 -17.33 6.67 -14.03
CA LEU A 64 -16.57 5.86 -14.98
C LEU A 64 -16.78 4.36 -14.66
N GLY A 65 -16.55 3.53 -15.65
CA GLY A 65 -16.43 2.09 -15.42
C GLY A 65 -15.17 1.78 -14.58
N LYS A 66 -15.15 0.61 -13.95
CA LYS A 66 -14.07 0.20 -13.02
C LYS A 66 -12.66 0.23 -13.68
N ARG A 67 -12.57 -0.16 -14.94
CA ARG A 67 -11.31 -0.19 -15.70
C ARG A 67 -10.80 1.23 -16.04
N PRO A 68 -11.60 2.15 -16.63
CA PRO A 68 -11.19 3.52 -16.80
C PRO A 68 -10.83 4.23 -15.50
N ALA A 69 -11.59 4.01 -14.42
CA ALA A 69 -11.29 4.59 -13.12
C ALA A 69 -9.92 4.13 -12.56
N ARG A 70 -9.55 2.84 -12.74
CA ARG A 70 -8.21 2.34 -12.41
C ARG A 70 -7.13 3.07 -13.22
N GLN A 71 -7.32 3.18 -14.53
CA GLN A 71 -6.36 3.84 -15.42
C GLN A 71 -6.16 5.32 -15.06
N ASP A 72 -7.21 6.01 -14.65
CA ASP A 72 -7.09 7.40 -14.21
C ASP A 72 -6.35 7.53 -12.87
N LEU A 73 -6.59 6.61 -11.93
CA LEU A 73 -5.82 6.55 -10.69
C LEU A 73 -4.33 6.26 -10.94
N GLU A 74 -4.00 5.39 -11.89
CA GLU A 74 -2.63 5.02 -12.26
C GLU A 74 -1.85 6.18 -12.91
N LYS A 75 -2.52 7.19 -13.48
CA LYS A 75 -1.89 8.39 -14.02
C LYS A 75 -1.43 9.38 -12.95
N ILE A 76 -1.95 9.27 -11.72
CA ILE A 76 -1.60 10.18 -10.64
C ILE A 76 -0.19 9.88 -10.16
N ASP A 77 0.75 10.78 -10.43
CA ASP A 77 2.14 10.61 -10.03
C ASP A 77 2.30 10.54 -8.51
N GLY A 78 3.13 9.60 -8.06
CA GLY A 78 3.39 9.36 -6.65
C GLY A 78 2.32 8.55 -5.90
N ILE A 79 1.21 8.15 -6.55
CA ILE A 79 0.23 7.27 -5.92
C ILE A 79 0.76 5.82 -5.87
N SER A 80 0.65 5.17 -4.70
CA SER A 80 1.08 3.78 -4.57
C SER A 80 -0.01 2.81 -5.05
N ARG A 81 0.40 1.62 -5.49
CA ARG A 81 -0.51 0.52 -5.86
C ARG A 81 -1.50 0.18 -4.73
N PHE A 82 -1.01 0.22 -3.49
CA PHE A 82 -1.89 0.06 -2.32
C PHE A 82 -3.02 1.08 -2.31
N VAL A 83 -2.72 2.38 -2.53
CA VAL A 83 -3.73 3.44 -2.51
C VAL A 83 -4.71 3.29 -3.66
N ILE A 84 -4.24 2.94 -4.86
CA ILE A 84 -5.10 2.65 -6.02
C ILE A 84 -6.10 1.54 -5.67
N ASN A 85 -5.61 0.41 -5.19
CA ASN A 85 -6.46 -0.75 -4.85
C ASN A 85 -7.39 -0.44 -3.68
N TYR A 86 -6.95 0.38 -2.71
CA TYR A 86 -7.79 0.82 -1.61
C TYR A 86 -8.95 1.71 -2.08
N CYS A 87 -8.69 2.66 -2.99
CA CYS A 87 -9.74 3.47 -3.60
C CYS A 87 -10.72 2.62 -4.43
N LEU A 88 -10.19 1.67 -5.21
CA LEU A 88 -11.00 0.75 -5.99
C LEU A 88 -11.92 -0.09 -5.11
N LEU A 89 -11.39 -0.68 -4.03
CA LEU A 89 -12.16 -1.52 -3.11
C LEU A 89 -13.22 -0.72 -2.35
N THR A 90 -12.82 0.42 -1.74
CA THR A 90 -13.66 1.11 -0.74
C THR A 90 -14.58 2.19 -1.32
N SER A 91 -14.17 2.83 -2.43
CA SER A 91 -14.88 3.98 -2.99
C SER A 91 -15.53 3.70 -4.34
N LEU A 92 -15.00 2.75 -5.09
CA LEU A 92 -15.46 2.42 -6.44
C LEU A 92 -16.09 1.03 -6.53
N GLU A 93 -16.19 0.32 -5.41
CA GLU A 93 -16.79 -1.02 -5.30
C GLU A 93 -16.26 -2.00 -6.36
N ALA A 94 -14.97 -1.86 -6.68
CA ALA A 94 -14.30 -2.71 -7.64
C ALA A 94 -13.63 -3.90 -6.92
N HIS A 95 -13.46 -5.00 -7.64
CA HIS A 95 -12.75 -6.16 -7.15
C HIS A 95 -11.25 -5.88 -7.15
N ALA A 96 -10.73 -5.43 -6.01
CA ALA A 96 -9.32 -5.17 -5.76
C ALA A 96 -9.02 -5.49 -4.29
N ILE A 97 -7.79 -5.90 -4.00
CA ILE A 97 -7.34 -6.21 -2.64
C ILE A 97 -6.08 -5.40 -2.38
N PRO A 98 -6.18 -4.33 -1.56
CA PRO A 98 -5.00 -3.54 -1.20
C PRO A 98 -4.07 -4.36 -0.31
N VAL A 99 -2.78 -4.38 -0.65
CA VAL A 99 -1.78 -5.15 0.11
C VAL A 99 -0.66 -4.23 0.55
N THR A 100 -0.36 -4.21 1.85
CA THR A 100 0.82 -3.54 2.41
C THR A 100 2.02 -4.50 2.39
N GLU A 101 3.24 -3.95 2.53
CA GLU A 101 4.45 -4.78 2.70
C GLU A 101 4.34 -5.77 3.86
N GLN A 102 3.71 -5.37 4.97
CA GLN A 102 3.49 -6.24 6.12
C GLN A 102 2.54 -7.39 5.80
N MET A 103 1.45 -7.12 5.05
CA MET A 103 0.52 -8.14 4.60
C MET A 103 1.19 -9.11 3.61
N ALA A 104 1.96 -8.60 2.66
CA ALA A 104 2.75 -9.40 1.72
C ALA A 104 3.76 -10.30 2.48
N GLY A 105 4.49 -9.72 3.43
CA GLY A 105 5.41 -10.46 4.29
C GLY A 105 4.71 -11.56 5.09
N TYR A 106 3.53 -11.28 5.62
CA TYR A 106 2.72 -12.27 6.35
C TYR A 106 2.34 -13.46 5.45
N LEU A 107 1.83 -13.19 4.26
CA LEU A 107 1.42 -14.24 3.31
C LEU A 107 2.60 -15.11 2.86
N LYS A 108 3.75 -14.47 2.57
CA LYS A 108 5.00 -15.17 2.21
C LYS A 108 5.55 -16.03 3.34
N GLN A 109 5.57 -15.51 4.58
CA GLN A 109 6.06 -16.24 5.77
C GLN A 109 5.21 -17.45 6.10
N ASN A 110 3.91 -17.40 5.84
CA ASN A 110 2.99 -18.51 6.06
C ASN A 110 2.89 -19.47 4.86
N GLY A 111 3.69 -19.27 3.81
CA GLY A 111 3.71 -20.14 2.62
C GLY A 111 2.44 -20.10 1.78
N ILE A 112 1.64 -19.04 1.91
CA ILE A 112 0.40 -18.85 1.14
C ILE A 112 0.73 -18.42 -0.29
N ILE A 113 1.83 -17.69 -0.47
CA ILE A 113 2.36 -17.27 -1.75
C ILE A 113 3.88 -17.47 -1.79
N ASP A 114 4.44 -17.58 -2.99
CA ASP A 114 5.88 -17.74 -3.19
C ASP A 114 6.66 -16.57 -2.57
N ALA A 115 7.80 -16.87 -1.96
CA ALA A 115 8.65 -15.88 -1.31
C ALA A 115 9.18 -14.81 -2.29
N ASN A 116 9.34 -15.17 -3.56
CA ASN A 116 9.85 -14.28 -4.61
C ASN A 116 8.73 -13.59 -5.42
N ALA A 117 7.46 -13.89 -5.15
CA ALA A 117 6.34 -13.25 -5.83
C ALA A 117 6.42 -11.73 -5.70
N ASP A 118 6.21 -11.00 -6.79
CA ASP A 118 6.13 -9.55 -6.78
C ASP A 118 4.72 -9.05 -6.37
N GLU A 119 4.51 -7.74 -6.38
CA GLU A 119 3.22 -7.15 -5.99
C GLU A 119 2.11 -7.51 -6.98
N GLU A 120 2.44 -7.65 -8.26
CA GLU A 120 1.46 -7.98 -9.32
C GLU A 120 1.02 -9.43 -9.22
N ASP A 121 1.97 -10.35 -9.02
CA ASP A 121 1.69 -11.76 -8.74
C ASP A 121 0.79 -11.92 -7.53
N LEU A 122 1.09 -11.19 -6.46
CA LEU A 122 0.32 -11.21 -5.22
C LEU A 122 -1.11 -10.70 -5.42
N GLU A 123 -1.27 -9.55 -6.09
CA GLU A 123 -2.59 -9.00 -6.41
C GLU A 123 -3.38 -9.96 -7.28
N GLY A 124 -2.76 -10.49 -8.33
CA GLY A 124 -3.37 -11.46 -9.25
C GLY A 124 -3.77 -12.76 -8.55
N PHE A 125 -2.96 -13.27 -7.62
CA PHE A 125 -3.29 -14.43 -6.81
C PHE A 125 -4.50 -14.17 -5.91
N LEU A 126 -4.47 -13.08 -5.14
CA LEU A 126 -5.53 -12.77 -4.19
C LEU A 126 -6.87 -12.48 -4.87
N THR A 127 -6.88 -11.77 -6.00
CA THR A 127 -8.10 -11.51 -6.76
C THR A 127 -8.69 -12.76 -7.41
N ARG A 128 -7.90 -13.81 -7.66
CA ARG A 128 -8.41 -15.10 -8.10
C ARG A 128 -8.98 -15.95 -6.96
N CYS A 129 -8.36 -15.86 -5.77
CA CYS A 129 -8.74 -16.69 -4.61
C CYS A 129 -9.88 -16.13 -3.79
N VAL A 130 -10.05 -14.80 -3.77
CA VAL A 130 -11.04 -14.11 -2.93
C VAL A 130 -12.11 -13.50 -3.84
N SER A 131 -13.37 -13.77 -3.54
CA SER A 131 -14.48 -13.23 -4.33
C SER A 131 -14.64 -11.71 -4.10
N ALA A 132 -15.21 -11.00 -5.08
CA ALA A 132 -15.43 -9.55 -4.97
C ALA A 132 -16.25 -9.16 -3.73
N LYS A 133 -17.25 -9.97 -3.36
CA LYS A 133 -18.11 -9.72 -2.19
C LYS A 133 -17.37 -9.85 -0.87
N ASP A 134 -16.35 -10.71 -0.81
CA ASP A 134 -15.58 -11.01 0.40
C ASP A 134 -14.29 -10.19 0.48
N ALA A 135 -13.96 -9.42 -0.58
CA ALA A 135 -12.68 -8.72 -0.71
C ALA A 135 -12.42 -7.71 0.43
N TYR A 136 -13.43 -6.96 0.84
CA TYR A 136 -13.30 -5.98 1.93
C TYR A 136 -13.10 -6.66 3.29
N GLU A 137 -13.87 -7.71 3.58
CA GLU A 137 -13.72 -8.48 4.82
C GLU A 137 -12.36 -9.15 4.87
N PHE A 138 -11.95 -9.81 3.79
CA PHE A 138 -10.63 -10.42 3.67
C PHE A 138 -9.51 -9.40 3.91
N TYR A 139 -9.57 -8.23 3.25
CA TYR A 139 -8.59 -7.15 3.46
C TYR A 139 -8.49 -6.74 4.93
N THR A 140 -9.62 -6.52 5.60
CA THR A 140 -9.64 -6.08 7.00
C THR A 140 -9.08 -7.15 7.95
N LEU A 141 -9.40 -8.41 7.71
CA LEU A 141 -8.89 -9.54 8.49
C LEU A 141 -7.38 -9.72 8.27
N LEU A 142 -6.94 -9.74 7.02
CA LEU A 142 -5.52 -9.88 6.68
C LEU A 142 -4.69 -8.74 7.28
N ARG A 143 -5.18 -7.52 7.21
CA ARG A 143 -4.54 -6.36 7.80
C ARG A 143 -4.39 -6.52 9.31
N ARG A 144 -5.46 -6.87 10.00
CA ARG A 144 -5.44 -7.09 11.45
C ARG A 144 -4.46 -8.19 11.87
N GLU A 145 -4.44 -9.31 11.16
CA GLU A 145 -3.54 -10.42 11.48
C GLU A 145 -2.08 -10.07 11.21
N SER A 146 -1.80 -9.42 10.08
CA SER A 146 -0.42 -9.03 9.70
C SER A 146 0.17 -7.94 10.60
N GLU A 147 -0.66 -7.02 11.10
CA GLU A 147 -0.26 -5.94 12.01
C GLU A 147 -0.25 -6.37 13.49
N SER A 148 -0.63 -7.62 13.79
CA SER A 148 -0.69 -8.13 15.16
C SER A 148 0.71 -8.16 15.82
N PRO A 149 0.86 -7.74 17.10
CA PRO A 149 2.14 -7.74 17.82
C PRO A 149 2.81 -9.11 17.91
N LYS A 150 2.05 -10.20 17.77
CA LYS A 150 2.57 -11.57 17.74
C LYS A 150 3.43 -11.85 16.52
N MET A 151 3.18 -11.19 15.41
CA MET A 151 3.92 -11.37 14.16
C MET A 151 5.16 -10.50 14.08
N MET A 152 5.17 -9.31 14.68
CA MET A 152 6.36 -8.44 14.74
C MET A 152 7.55 -9.06 15.47
N LYS A 153 7.34 -10.10 16.29
CA LYS A 153 8.39 -10.79 17.06
C LYS A 153 8.99 -12.01 16.35
N LYS A 154 8.41 -12.50 15.26
CA LYS A 154 8.99 -13.59 14.47
C LYS A 154 9.97 -13.06 13.44
N LYS A 155 11.25 -12.91 13.82
CA LYS A 155 12.34 -12.77 12.84
C LYS A 155 12.35 -13.99 11.92
N PRO A 156 12.60 -13.84 10.59
CA PRO A 156 12.71 -14.98 9.70
C PRO A 156 13.80 -15.92 10.21
N LYS A 157 13.46 -17.19 10.43
CA LYS A 157 14.45 -18.24 10.70
C LYS A 157 15.31 -18.34 9.44
N GLY A 158 16.58 -17.90 9.56
CA GLY A 158 17.56 -18.06 8.51
C GLY A 158 17.61 -19.53 8.06
N ARG A 159 17.48 -19.78 6.77
CA ARG A 159 17.73 -21.08 6.17
C ARG A 159 19.12 -21.53 6.58
N SER A 160 19.21 -22.59 7.39
CA SER A 160 20.45 -23.32 7.62
C SER A 160 20.97 -23.80 6.26
N ARG A 161 22.18 -23.34 5.87
CA ARG A 161 22.92 -23.85 4.72
C ARG A 161 23.00 -25.38 4.83
N PRO A 162 22.80 -26.11 3.70
CA PRO A 162 23.12 -27.54 3.65
C PRO A 162 24.61 -27.70 3.96
N LYS A 163 24.94 -28.59 4.90
CA LYS A 163 26.33 -29.00 5.17
C LYS A 163 26.86 -29.68 3.92
N GLU A 164 27.84 -29.08 3.25
CA GLU A 164 28.65 -29.76 2.25
C GLU A 164 29.28 -31.00 2.87
N GLY A 165 28.92 -32.15 2.29
CA GLY A 165 29.51 -33.44 2.66
C GLY A 165 31.01 -33.46 2.37
N LYS A 166 31.82 -33.68 3.39
CA LYS A 166 33.22 -34.06 3.25
C LYS A 166 33.30 -35.30 2.40
N LYS A 167 33.89 -35.17 1.21
CA LYS A 167 34.43 -36.32 0.47
C LYS A 167 35.69 -36.76 1.18
N ASP A 168 35.64 -37.91 1.83
CA ASP A 168 36.79 -38.63 2.31
C ASP A 168 37.58 -39.16 1.12
N GLY A 169 38.80 -38.71 1.06
CA GLY A 169 39.79 -39.28 0.13
C GLY A 169 40.34 -40.58 0.77
N SER A 170 40.11 -41.72 0.16
CA SER A 170 40.87 -42.92 0.46
C SER A 170 41.77 -43.23 -0.72
N LYS A 171 43.09 -43.18 -0.44
CA LYS A 171 44.14 -43.75 -1.24
C LYS A 171 44.03 -45.26 -1.27
N ARG A 172 44.12 -45.86 -2.41
CA ARG A 172 45.09 -46.94 -2.76
C ARG A 172 45.02 -47.22 -4.21
#